data_7c0a791e44e17d0544deaafa6fa55d24
#
_entry.id   7c0a791e44e17d0544deaafa6fa55d24
#
_cell.length_a   1.000
_cell.length_b   1.000
_cell.length_c   1.000
_cell.angle_alpha   90.00
_cell.angle_beta   90.00
_cell.angle_gamma   90.00
#
_symmetry.space_group_name_H-M   'P 1'
#
loop_
_entity.id
_entity.type
_entity.pdbx_description
1 polymer ?
#
loop_
_entity_poly.entity_id
_entity_poly.type
_entity_poly.pdbx_seq_one_letter_code
_entity_poly.pdbx_strand_id
1 'polypeptide(L)'
;MRPVGPKDLVGIVLQPIEAVSSTLERKLGLFSVIIISLSAMIGSGLFVLPSLAYAMVGGGVWLAYVFAALVVIPGAISQSELASAMPTSGGSFVFIERTFGPLFGTIAGLGLWASFLLKAAFALIGFSAYLMFVQGYLGTDVTAIQAALSMLVLIGLVNIL
;
A
#
# COMPACT_ATOMS: atom_id res chain seq x y z
N MET A 1 29.45 -4.79 -41.51
CA MET A 1 28.52 -4.87 -40.36
C MET A 1 29.07 -5.93 -39.41
N ARG A 2 29.45 -5.56 -38.17
CA ARG A 2 29.88 -6.55 -37.14
C ARG A 2 28.62 -7.19 -36.58
N PRO A 3 28.57 -8.53 -36.42
CA PRO A 3 27.43 -9.18 -35.76
C PRO A 3 27.39 -8.74 -34.30
N VAL A 4 26.22 -8.32 -33.85
CA VAL A 4 25.96 -7.92 -32.44
C VAL A 4 26.10 -9.16 -31.55
N GLY A 5 27.07 -9.19 -30.67
CA GLY A 5 27.32 -10.31 -29.79
C GLY A 5 26.31 -10.38 -28.64
N PRO A 6 26.12 -11.54 -27.99
CA PRO A 6 25.16 -11.68 -26.87
C PRO A 6 25.43 -10.71 -25.72
N LYS A 7 26.68 -10.28 -25.52
CA LYS A 7 27.05 -9.27 -24.49
C LYS A 7 26.55 -7.86 -24.84
N ASP A 8 26.50 -7.54 -26.13
CA ASP A 8 26.03 -6.24 -26.62
C ASP A 8 24.49 -6.14 -26.46
N LEU A 9 23.78 -7.24 -26.67
CA LEU A 9 22.32 -7.33 -26.46
C LEU A 9 21.96 -7.16 -24.99
N VAL A 10 22.70 -7.76 -24.08
CA VAL A 10 22.50 -7.59 -22.63
C VAL A 10 22.74 -6.12 -22.23
N GLY A 11 23.78 -5.48 -22.76
CA GLY A 11 24.02 -4.06 -22.54
C GLY A 11 22.91 -3.15 -23.03
N ILE A 12 22.35 -3.42 -24.21
CA ILE A 12 21.24 -2.65 -24.80
C ILE A 12 19.95 -2.80 -23.97
N VAL A 13 19.69 -3.98 -23.43
CA VAL A 13 18.48 -4.25 -22.62
C VAL A 13 18.60 -3.68 -21.21
N LEU A 14 19.79 -3.65 -20.62
CA LEU A 14 20.00 -3.18 -19.25
C LEU A 14 20.19 -1.65 -19.16
N GLN A 15 20.64 -0.99 -20.22
CA GLN A 15 20.82 0.47 -20.24
C GLN A 15 19.57 1.27 -19.81
N PRO A 16 18.34 0.96 -20.28
CA PRO A 16 17.17 1.72 -19.85
C PRO A 16 16.84 1.48 -18.37
N ILE A 17 17.19 0.31 -17.82
CA ILE A 17 16.93 -0.02 -16.40
C ILE A 17 17.92 0.74 -15.48
N GLU A 18 19.18 0.83 -15.87
CA GLU A 18 20.16 1.62 -15.15
C GLU A 18 19.92 3.13 -15.26
N ALA A 19 19.51 3.61 -16.45
CA ALA A 19 19.17 5.02 -16.65
C ALA A 19 17.96 5.46 -15.82
N VAL A 20 16.95 4.60 -15.62
CA VAL A 20 15.79 4.89 -14.78
C VAL A 20 16.18 4.92 -13.29
N SER A 21 17.11 4.08 -12.85
CA SER A 21 17.56 4.06 -11.46
C SER A 21 18.45 5.27 -11.08
N SER A 22 19.14 5.87 -12.05
CA SER A 22 20.04 7.02 -11.84
C SER A 22 19.32 8.37 -11.81
N THR A 23 18.04 8.45 -12.21
CA THR A 23 17.28 9.70 -12.35
C THR A 23 16.29 9.99 -11.23
N LEU A 24 16.31 9.24 -10.13
CA LEU A 24 15.47 9.53 -8.97
C LEU A 24 16.01 10.79 -8.25
N GLU A 25 15.54 11.96 -8.69
CA GLU A 25 15.83 13.22 -8.00
C GLU A 25 15.06 13.29 -6.68
N ARG A 26 15.75 13.65 -5.60
CA ARG A 26 15.15 13.91 -4.29
C ARG A 26 14.38 15.23 -4.32
N LYS A 27 13.15 15.23 -4.80
CA LYS A 27 12.27 16.43 -4.86
C LYS A 27 11.35 16.57 -3.65
N LEU A 28 11.19 15.50 -2.85
CA LEU A 28 10.29 15.51 -1.70
C LEU A 28 11.03 15.85 -0.42
N GLY A 29 10.59 16.90 0.26
CA GLY A 29 11.04 17.24 1.60
C GLY A 29 10.49 16.26 2.65
N LEU A 30 11.13 16.21 3.82
CA LEU A 30 10.73 15.34 4.93
C LEU A 30 9.24 15.50 5.29
N PHE A 31 8.76 16.73 5.36
CA PHE A 31 7.36 17.03 5.69
C PHE A 31 6.37 16.46 4.65
N SER A 32 6.68 16.58 3.36
CA SER A 32 5.86 16.00 2.29
C SER A 32 5.80 14.48 2.37
N VAL A 33 6.94 13.82 2.67
CA VAL A 33 7.00 12.37 2.83
C VAL A 33 6.16 11.92 4.04
N ILE A 34 6.23 12.63 5.16
CA ILE A 34 5.42 12.33 6.36
C ILE A 34 3.93 12.43 6.03
N ILE A 35 3.49 13.51 5.37
CA ILE A 35 2.07 13.71 5.01
C ILE A 35 1.59 12.59 4.08
N ILE A 36 2.35 12.28 3.03
CA ILE A 36 1.99 11.22 2.08
C ILE A 36 1.91 9.86 2.80
N SER A 37 2.87 9.55 3.67
CA SER A 37 2.89 8.31 4.44
C SER A 37 1.71 8.21 5.40
N LEU A 38 1.38 9.29 6.13
CA LEU A 38 0.21 9.35 7.00
C LEU A 38 -1.08 9.17 6.19
N SER A 39 -1.22 9.84 5.05
CA SER A 39 -2.38 9.70 4.17
C SER A 39 -2.56 8.26 3.68
N ALA A 40 -1.47 7.57 3.37
CA ALA A 40 -1.50 6.17 2.94
C ALA A 40 -1.84 5.19 4.10
N MET A 41 -1.53 5.57 5.35
CA MET A 41 -1.85 4.79 6.55
C MET A 41 -3.28 5.01 7.03
N ILE A 42 -3.80 6.25 6.91
CA ILE A 42 -5.17 6.61 7.30
C ILE A 42 -6.13 6.05 6.24
N GLY A 43 -6.56 4.82 6.45
CA GLY A 43 -7.54 4.13 5.61
C GLY A 43 -8.69 3.59 6.46
N SER A 44 -9.54 2.78 5.85
CA SER A 44 -10.65 2.10 6.53
C SER A 44 -10.22 1.31 7.77
N GLY A 45 -8.98 0.80 7.78
CA GLY A 45 -8.41 0.09 8.93
C GLY A 45 -8.39 0.92 10.19
N LEU A 46 -8.08 2.21 10.11
CA LEU A 46 -8.06 3.09 11.27
C LEU A 46 -9.46 3.33 11.86
N PHE A 47 -10.49 3.36 11.04
CA PHE A 47 -11.85 3.68 11.48
C PHE A 47 -12.68 2.44 11.82
N VAL A 48 -12.50 1.33 11.10
CA VAL A 48 -13.31 0.12 11.24
C VAL A 48 -12.70 -0.86 12.24
N LEU A 49 -11.39 -1.09 12.19
CA LEU A 49 -10.74 -2.07 13.05
C LEU A 49 -10.81 -1.76 14.56
N PRO A 50 -10.67 -0.51 15.03
CA PRO A 50 -10.80 -0.22 16.45
C PRO A 50 -12.18 -0.52 17.01
N SER A 51 -13.25 -0.23 16.26
CA SER A 51 -14.63 -0.53 16.69
C SER A 51 -14.89 -2.03 16.76
N LEU A 52 -14.39 -2.79 15.76
CA LEU A 52 -14.49 -4.23 15.74
C LEU A 52 -13.69 -4.88 16.89
N ALA A 53 -12.46 -4.42 17.10
CA ALA A 53 -11.59 -4.89 18.19
C ALA A 53 -12.20 -4.59 19.54
N TYR A 54 -12.78 -3.39 19.72
CA TYR A 54 -13.48 -3.03 20.96
C TYR A 54 -14.69 -3.93 21.22
N ALA A 55 -15.45 -4.28 20.21
CA ALA A 55 -16.58 -5.19 20.31
C ALA A 55 -16.16 -6.60 20.77
N MET A 56 -14.94 -7.04 20.42
CA MET A 56 -14.42 -8.37 20.79
C MET A 56 -13.73 -8.41 22.16
N VAL A 57 -12.96 -7.39 22.50
CA VAL A 57 -12.04 -7.37 23.66
C VAL A 57 -12.48 -6.34 24.73
N GLY A 58 -13.41 -5.45 24.38
CA GLY A 58 -13.86 -4.39 25.30
C GLY A 58 -12.75 -3.38 25.61
N GLY A 59 -12.72 -2.88 26.85
CA GLY A 59 -11.78 -1.83 27.28
C GLY A 59 -10.30 -2.20 27.23
N GLY A 60 -9.95 -3.48 27.03
CA GLY A 60 -8.56 -3.94 26.89
C GLY A 60 -7.93 -3.69 25.52
N VAL A 61 -8.68 -3.16 24.57
CA VAL A 61 -8.23 -2.93 23.20
C VAL A 61 -6.99 -2.05 23.09
N TRP A 62 -6.84 -1.07 23.95
CA TRP A 62 -5.66 -0.19 23.96
C TRP A 62 -4.36 -0.94 24.27
N LEU A 63 -4.40 -1.95 25.17
CA LEU A 63 -3.24 -2.81 25.45
C LEU A 63 -2.86 -3.62 24.21
N ALA A 64 -3.84 -4.18 23.48
CA ALA A 64 -3.60 -4.89 22.24
C ALA A 64 -2.88 -4.02 21.21
N TYR A 65 -3.29 -2.75 21.06
CA TYR A 65 -2.61 -1.80 20.18
C TYR A 65 -1.19 -1.45 20.62
N VAL A 66 -0.94 -1.30 21.92
CA VAL A 66 0.41 -1.07 22.47
C VAL A 66 1.32 -2.26 22.17
N PHE A 67 0.85 -3.48 22.43
CA PHE A 67 1.63 -4.67 22.10
C PHE A 67 1.87 -4.82 20.59
N ALA A 68 0.87 -4.57 19.76
CA ALA A 68 1.03 -4.59 18.32
C ALA A 68 2.06 -3.56 17.85
N ALA A 69 2.05 -2.34 18.40
CA ALA A 69 3.04 -1.32 18.10
C ALA A 69 4.47 -1.79 18.45
N LEU A 70 4.66 -2.37 19.63
CA LEU A 70 5.97 -2.89 20.06
C LEU A 70 6.49 -3.99 19.11
N VAL A 71 5.62 -4.87 18.63
CA VAL A 71 5.99 -5.93 17.67
C VAL A 71 6.35 -5.37 16.29
N VAL A 72 5.70 -4.30 15.88
CA VAL A 72 5.91 -3.69 14.55
C VAL A 72 7.18 -2.84 14.48
N ILE A 73 7.63 -2.23 15.59
CA ILE A 73 8.81 -1.35 15.62
C ILE A 73 10.07 -1.99 15.03
N PRO A 74 10.50 -3.21 15.41
CA PRO A 74 11.69 -3.83 14.84
C PRO A 74 11.58 -4.03 13.32
N GLY A 75 10.41 -4.42 12.84
CA GLY A 75 10.14 -4.56 11.41
C GLY A 75 10.24 -3.23 10.66
N ALA A 76 9.72 -2.15 11.24
CA ALA A 76 9.81 -0.82 10.66
C ALA A 76 11.26 -0.31 10.58
N ILE A 77 12.07 -0.56 11.61
CA ILE A 77 13.49 -0.20 11.63
C ILE A 77 14.23 -0.96 10.51
N SER A 78 14.05 -2.28 10.43
CA SER A 78 14.68 -3.10 9.38
C SER A 78 14.28 -2.65 7.97
N GLN A 79 13.02 -2.31 7.76
CA GLN A 79 12.54 -1.79 6.47
C GLN A 79 13.19 -0.43 6.14
N SER A 80 13.38 0.44 7.12
CA SER A 80 14.03 1.74 6.91
C SER A 80 15.51 1.61 6.54
N GLU A 81 16.22 0.66 7.15
CA GLU A 81 17.61 0.34 6.83
C GLU A 81 17.73 -0.21 5.39
N LEU A 82 16.87 -1.16 5.02
CA LEU A 82 16.85 -1.71 3.67
C LEU A 82 16.51 -0.63 2.62
N ALA A 83 15.57 0.25 2.91
CA ALA A 83 15.20 1.34 2.02
C ALA A 83 16.34 2.36 1.83
N SER A 84 17.14 2.60 2.87
CA SER A 84 18.29 3.49 2.78
C SER A 84 19.49 2.85 2.05
N ALA A 85 19.67 1.53 2.22
CA ALA A 85 20.74 0.77 1.57
C ALA A 85 20.47 0.52 0.08
N MET A 86 19.21 0.37 -0.31
CA MET A 86 18.80 0.09 -1.68
C MET A 86 17.72 1.09 -2.14
N PRO A 87 18.12 2.32 -2.54
CA PRO A 87 17.18 3.34 -3.00
C PRO A 87 16.66 3.03 -4.42
N THR A 88 15.78 2.04 -4.52
CA THR A 88 15.16 1.62 -5.78
C THR A 88 13.64 1.76 -5.72
N SER A 89 13.02 2.00 -6.87
CA SER A 89 11.56 1.91 -7.00
C SER A 89 11.13 0.43 -6.96
N GLY A 90 10.11 0.11 -6.15
CA GLY A 90 9.59 -1.26 -6.03
C GLY A 90 9.40 -1.75 -4.58
N GLY A 91 9.97 -1.05 -3.61
CA GLY A 91 9.76 -1.33 -2.18
C GLY A 91 10.18 -2.74 -1.76
N SER A 92 9.39 -3.35 -0.88
CA SER A 92 9.70 -4.65 -0.28
C SER A 92 9.88 -5.80 -1.28
N PHE A 93 9.21 -5.72 -2.45
CA PHE A 93 9.37 -6.70 -3.53
C PHE A 93 10.84 -6.80 -3.98
N VAL A 94 11.47 -5.65 -4.27
CA VAL A 94 12.85 -5.61 -4.78
C VAL A 94 13.85 -6.09 -3.73
N PHE A 95 13.61 -5.79 -2.46
CA PHE A 95 14.47 -6.25 -1.37
C PHE A 95 14.46 -7.77 -1.26
N ILE A 96 13.26 -8.38 -1.34
CA ILE A 96 13.09 -9.84 -1.26
C ILE A 96 13.68 -10.51 -2.50
N GLU A 97 13.44 -9.97 -3.70
CA GLU A 97 13.96 -10.51 -4.95
C GLU A 97 15.50 -10.53 -4.97
N ARG A 98 16.13 -9.43 -4.53
CA ARG A 98 17.60 -9.33 -4.50
C ARG A 98 18.25 -10.23 -3.45
N THR A 99 17.57 -10.47 -2.33
CA THR A 99 18.10 -11.27 -1.21
C THR A 99 17.85 -12.75 -1.38
N PHE A 100 16.64 -13.14 -1.79
CA PHE A 100 16.18 -14.52 -1.81
C PHE A 100 15.95 -15.07 -3.23
N GLY A 101 16.12 -14.24 -4.25
CA GLY A 101 15.96 -14.60 -5.65
C GLY A 101 14.55 -14.38 -6.21
N PRO A 102 14.40 -14.59 -7.55
CA PRO A 102 13.20 -14.19 -8.30
C PRO A 102 11.92 -14.91 -7.86
N LEU A 103 12.03 -16.16 -7.42
CA LEU A 103 10.87 -16.95 -6.99
C LEU A 103 10.22 -16.35 -5.75
N PHE A 104 11.02 -16.03 -4.73
CA PHE A 104 10.52 -15.37 -3.51
C PHE A 104 10.06 -13.94 -3.77
N GLY A 105 10.74 -13.23 -4.67
CA GLY A 105 10.29 -11.91 -5.16
C GLY A 105 8.91 -11.98 -5.77
N THR A 106 8.65 -12.93 -6.66
CA THR A 106 7.35 -13.10 -7.32
C THR A 106 6.23 -13.38 -6.30
N ILE A 107 6.49 -14.28 -5.34
CA ILE A 107 5.53 -14.59 -4.26
C ILE A 107 5.24 -13.34 -3.42
N ALA A 108 6.28 -12.60 -3.06
CA ALA A 108 6.13 -11.36 -2.29
C ALA A 108 5.35 -10.28 -3.07
N GLY A 109 5.62 -10.14 -4.39
CA GLY A 109 4.90 -9.23 -5.27
C GLY A 109 3.42 -9.56 -5.39
N LEU A 110 3.07 -10.82 -5.58
CA LEU A 110 1.68 -11.29 -5.58
C LEU A 110 1.01 -11.06 -4.23
N GLY A 111 1.72 -11.30 -3.12
CA GLY A 111 1.23 -11.05 -1.77
C GLY A 111 0.95 -9.56 -1.53
N LEU A 112 1.81 -8.66 -1.97
CA LEU A 112 1.61 -7.21 -1.93
C LEU A 112 0.40 -6.79 -2.76
N TRP A 113 0.28 -7.28 -3.99
CA TRP A 113 -0.86 -7.01 -4.85
C TRP A 113 -2.19 -7.45 -4.21
N ALA A 114 -2.25 -8.68 -3.69
CA ALA A 114 -3.42 -9.19 -2.98
C ALA A 114 -3.74 -8.35 -1.74
N SER A 115 -2.72 -7.91 -0.99
CA SER A 115 -2.88 -7.02 0.16
C SER A 115 -3.52 -5.69 -0.21
N PHE A 116 -3.13 -5.08 -1.35
CA PHE A 116 -3.76 -3.84 -1.82
C PHE A 116 -5.22 -4.05 -2.24
N LEU A 117 -5.54 -5.16 -2.90
CA LEU A 117 -6.92 -5.51 -3.23
C LEU A 117 -7.79 -5.68 -1.98
N LEU A 118 -7.28 -6.40 -0.98
CA LEU A 118 -7.99 -6.58 0.29
C LEU A 118 -8.19 -5.24 1.01
N LYS A 119 -7.19 -4.37 1.05
CA LYS A 119 -7.32 -3.02 1.62
C LYS A 119 -8.42 -2.22 0.93
N ALA A 120 -8.49 -2.26 -0.41
CA ALA A 120 -9.54 -1.59 -1.16
C ALA A 120 -10.93 -2.16 -0.85
N ALA A 121 -11.07 -3.48 -0.76
CA ALA A 121 -12.32 -4.14 -0.38
C ALA A 121 -12.77 -3.74 1.04
N PHE A 122 -11.86 -3.74 2.01
CA PHE A 122 -12.15 -3.27 3.36
C PHE A 122 -12.53 -1.79 3.41
N ALA A 123 -11.94 -0.96 2.55
CA ALA A 123 -12.31 0.45 2.46
C ALA A 123 -13.77 0.62 2.01
N LEU A 124 -14.22 -0.15 1.03
CA LEU A 124 -15.60 -0.13 0.54
C LEU A 124 -16.59 -0.61 1.62
N ILE A 125 -16.26 -1.68 2.35
CA ILE A 125 -17.07 -2.19 3.45
C ILE A 125 -17.17 -1.13 4.57
N GLY A 126 -16.05 -0.52 4.96
CA GLY A 126 -16.04 0.54 5.96
C GLY A 126 -16.88 1.74 5.55
N PHE A 127 -16.76 2.17 4.30
CA PHE A 127 -17.54 3.27 3.75
C PHE A 127 -19.04 2.97 3.77
N SER A 128 -19.46 1.75 3.41
CA SER A 128 -20.87 1.36 3.45
C SER A 128 -21.45 1.42 4.86
N ALA A 129 -20.67 1.04 5.89
CA ALA A 129 -21.10 1.13 7.28
C ALA A 129 -21.32 2.58 7.74
N TYR A 130 -20.43 3.51 7.33
CA TYR A 130 -20.61 4.93 7.60
C TYR A 130 -21.82 5.52 6.87
N LEU A 131 -22.07 5.11 5.64
CA LEU A 131 -23.24 5.55 4.90
C LEU A 131 -24.55 5.13 5.56
N MET A 132 -24.64 3.91 6.06
CA MET A 132 -25.83 3.46 6.82
C MET A 132 -26.11 4.37 8.02
N PHE A 133 -25.07 4.84 8.69
CA PHE A 133 -25.23 5.77 9.81
C PHE A 133 -25.76 7.14 9.33
N VAL A 134 -25.27 7.65 8.22
CA VAL A 134 -25.69 8.95 7.65
C VAL A 134 -27.09 8.87 7.02
N GLN A 135 -27.47 7.74 6.46
CA GLN A 135 -28.83 7.51 5.89
C GLN A 135 -29.93 7.74 6.93
N GLY A 136 -29.69 7.36 8.18
CA GLY A 136 -30.63 7.62 9.28
C GLY A 136 -30.96 9.11 9.46
N TYR A 137 -30.06 10.02 9.03
CA TYR A 137 -30.26 11.45 9.05
C TYR A 137 -30.81 12.02 7.74
N LEU A 138 -30.52 11.39 6.61
CA LEU A 138 -30.90 11.92 5.28
C LEU A 138 -32.20 11.33 4.73
N GLY A 139 -32.76 10.30 5.36
CA GLY A 139 -34.02 9.67 4.95
C GLY A 139 -33.98 9.01 3.55
N THR A 140 -32.80 8.63 3.09
CA THR A 140 -32.61 8.00 1.78
C THR A 140 -32.30 6.52 1.92
N ASP A 141 -33.12 5.66 1.30
CA ASP A 141 -32.94 4.20 1.30
C ASP A 141 -31.92 3.74 0.24
N VAL A 142 -30.65 4.13 0.40
CA VAL A 142 -29.57 3.66 -0.49
C VAL A 142 -28.99 2.38 0.10
N THR A 143 -29.02 1.27 -0.63
CA THR A 143 -28.41 0.03 -0.17
C THR A 143 -26.88 0.13 -0.13
N ALA A 144 -26.24 -0.59 0.80
CA ALA A 144 -24.77 -0.61 0.94
C ALA A 144 -24.03 -0.91 -0.39
N ILE A 145 -24.64 -1.76 -1.24
CA ILE A 145 -24.10 -2.12 -2.54
C ILE A 145 -24.15 -0.93 -3.51
N GLN A 146 -25.26 -0.20 -3.57
CA GLN A 146 -25.39 0.99 -4.43
C GLN A 146 -24.39 2.08 -4.03
N ALA A 147 -24.20 2.28 -2.73
CA ALA A 147 -23.22 3.22 -2.20
C ALA A 147 -21.78 2.81 -2.55
N ALA A 148 -21.44 1.54 -2.39
CA ALA A 148 -20.12 1.03 -2.76
C ALA A 148 -19.86 1.16 -4.28
N LEU A 149 -20.84 0.86 -5.11
CA LEU A 149 -20.76 0.99 -6.57
C LEU A 149 -20.60 2.45 -7.01
N SER A 150 -21.39 3.37 -6.43
CA SER A 150 -21.29 4.80 -6.75
C SER A 150 -19.91 5.37 -6.40
N MET A 151 -19.36 4.96 -5.25
CA MET A 151 -18.01 5.36 -4.84
C MET A 151 -16.93 4.79 -5.76
N LEU A 152 -17.07 3.54 -6.17
CA LEU A 152 -16.13 2.89 -7.08
C LEU A 152 -16.14 3.57 -8.46
N VAL A 153 -17.32 3.94 -8.98
CA VAL A 153 -17.46 4.69 -10.22
C VAL A 153 -16.85 6.09 -10.09
N LEU A 154 -17.10 6.79 -8.98
CA LEU A 154 -16.54 8.11 -8.72
C LEU A 154 -15.01 8.08 -8.68
N ILE A 155 -14.42 7.13 -7.93
CA ILE A 155 -12.98 6.96 -7.85
C ILE A 155 -12.41 6.57 -9.22
N GLY A 156 -13.08 5.71 -9.97
CA GLY A 156 -12.69 5.34 -11.33
C GLY A 156 -12.67 6.54 -12.27
N LEU A 157 -13.69 7.38 -12.23
CA LEU A 157 -13.76 8.62 -13.03
C LEU A 157 -12.63 9.60 -12.67
N VAL A 158 -12.37 9.80 -11.38
CA VAL A 158 -11.28 10.69 -10.93
C VAL A 158 -9.90 10.18 -11.33
N ASN A 159 -9.71 8.85 -11.46
CA ASN A 159 -8.43 8.28 -11.91
C ASN A 159 -8.23 8.35 -13.44
N ILE A 160 -9.29 8.53 -14.21
CA ILE A 160 -9.21 8.63 -15.68
C ILE A 160 -9.02 10.09 -16.15
N LEU A 161 -9.45 11.06 -15.35
CA LEU A 161 -9.29 12.50 -15.59
C LEU A 161 -7.90 13.00 -15.18
#